data_d1f5e833f93bdeb9a267e1a034d7f2bc
#
_entry.id   d1f5e833f93bdeb9a267e1a034d7f2bc
#
_cell.length_a   1.000
_cell.length_b   1.000
_cell.length_c   1.000
_cell.angle_alpha   90.00
_cell.angle_beta   90.00
_cell.angle_gamma   90.00
#
_symmetry.space_group_name_H-M   'P 1'
#
loop_
_entity.id
_entity.type
_entity.pdbx_description
1 polymer ?
#
loop_
_entity_poly.entity_id
_entity_poly.type
_entity_poly.pdbx_seq_one_letter_code
_entity_poly.pdbx_strand_id
1 'polypeptide(L)'
;MTGCAYLTPQDETSPAPDTSSSSGGDLVTSPAEEVPDEAPDTTQSVQTSVTTTPATPPPTTIPEPLGVAELILTAGGLGDAAFGGEPDTVISYVSSILGSPTEDSDWTTPETFLCAGTVIREVNWGVLSLMFGDESSSASGRPHFMSYTYGLIDRLGDEPQGLVTSEGLTISNTVATLLARADAQLDEGDEELDIPPSFFYDREPFPVTGLLTGTSDEDVVLVILGGSGCFG
;
A
#
# COMPACT_ATOMS: atom_id res chain seq x y z
N MET A 1 -0.45 48.64 -29.89
CA MET A 1 -1.91 48.75 -29.98
C MET A 1 -2.39 47.55 -30.76
N THR A 2 -2.91 46.49 -30.13
CA THR A 2 -3.75 45.47 -30.78
C THR A 2 -4.34 44.62 -29.66
N GLY A 3 -5.65 44.52 -29.67
CA GLY A 3 -6.53 44.21 -28.57
C GLY A 3 -6.59 42.71 -28.20
N CYS A 4 -6.83 42.49 -26.93
CA CYS A 4 -7.24 41.22 -26.35
C CYS A 4 -8.73 40.99 -26.64
N ALA A 5 -9.05 39.88 -27.30
CA ALA A 5 -10.41 39.39 -27.43
C ALA A 5 -10.74 38.49 -26.23
N TYR A 6 -11.70 38.89 -25.41
CA TYR A 6 -12.33 38.13 -24.37
C TYR A 6 -13.24 37.07 -25.01
N LEU A 7 -13.00 35.79 -24.72
CA LEU A 7 -13.93 34.69 -24.98
C LEU A 7 -14.82 34.51 -23.73
N THR A 8 -16.12 34.71 -23.92
CA THR A 8 -17.16 34.41 -22.93
C THR A 8 -17.39 32.93 -22.79
N PRO A 9 -17.58 32.37 -21.56
CA PRO A 9 -17.95 30.98 -21.38
C PRO A 9 -19.42 30.74 -21.76
N GLN A 10 -19.66 29.69 -22.51
CA GLN A 10 -21.01 29.20 -22.82
C GLN A 10 -21.54 28.37 -21.64
N ASP A 11 -22.74 28.74 -21.24
CA ASP A 11 -23.59 28.09 -20.24
C ASP A 11 -24.15 26.79 -20.84
N GLU A 12 -23.63 25.63 -20.43
CA GLU A 12 -24.20 24.33 -20.76
C GLU A 12 -25.06 23.82 -19.60
N THR A 13 -26.34 23.95 -19.79
CA THR A 13 -27.41 23.43 -18.94
C THR A 13 -27.38 21.90 -18.96
N SER A 14 -27.02 21.28 -17.86
CA SER A 14 -27.06 19.82 -17.64
C SER A 14 -28.47 19.39 -17.23
N PRO A 15 -29.06 18.36 -17.87
CA PRO A 15 -30.34 17.82 -17.42
C PRO A 15 -30.17 16.89 -16.21
N ALA A 16 -31.12 17.00 -15.28
CA ALA A 16 -31.24 16.18 -14.07
C ALA A 16 -31.56 14.70 -14.41
N PRO A 17 -31.07 13.73 -13.63
CA PRO A 17 -31.50 12.35 -13.74
C PRO A 17 -32.83 12.10 -13.00
N ASP A 18 -33.71 11.40 -13.69
CA ASP A 18 -34.99 10.90 -13.22
C ASP A 18 -34.85 9.91 -12.06
N THR A 19 -35.57 10.18 -11.00
CA THR A 19 -35.86 9.26 -9.90
C THR A 19 -36.88 8.21 -10.35
N SER A 20 -36.49 6.95 -10.48
CA SER A 20 -37.43 5.83 -10.57
C SER A 20 -37.39 5.00 -9.30
N SER A 21 -38.42 5.16 -8.50
CA SER A 21 -38.83 4.25 -7.44
C SER A 21 -39.23 2.89 -8.03
N SER A 22 -38.72 1.80 -7.45
CA SER A 22 -39.37 0.50 -7.57
C SER A 22 -39.44 -0.17 -6.20
N SER A 23 -40.67 -0.29 -5.76
CA SER A 23 -41.22 -0.97 -4.62
C SER A 23 -41.40 -2.47 -4.91
N GLY A 24 -41.36 -3.30 -3.86
CA GLY A 24 -41.85 -4.68 -3.88
C GLY A 24 -40.81 -5.63 -3.29
N GLY A 25 -40.92 -6.12 -2.10
CA GLY A 25 -41.96 -7.02 -1.62
C GLY A 25 -41.39 -8.43 -1.67
N ASP A 26 -41.18 -9.03 -0.54
CA ASP A 26 -41.74 -10.32 -0.18
C ASP A 26 -41.02 -10.90 1.03
N LEU A 27 -41.81 -10.96 2.11
CA LEU A 27 -41.58 -11.75 3.33
C LEU A 27 -41.76 -13.22 2.98
N VAL A 28 -40.72 -14.02 3.05
CA VAL A 28 -40.86 -15.49 3.08
C VAL A 28 -40.59 -15.97 4.49
N THR A 29 -41.68 -16.37 5.12
CA THR A 29 -41.76 -17.09 6.40
C THR A 29 -41.28 -18.52 6.15
N SER A 30 -40.29 -18.98 6.90
CA SER A 30 -39.85 -20.38 6.93
C SER A 30 -40.48 -21.09 8.15
N PRO A 31 -41.03 -22.28 7.98
CA PRO A 31 -41.61 -23.02 9.09
C PRO A 31 -40.56 -23.78 9.92
N ALA A 32 -40.83 -23.85 11.21
CA ALA A 32 -40.07 -24.63 12.18
C ALA A 32 -40.24 -26.15 11.90
N GLU A 33 -39.13 -26.88 11.91
CA GLU A 33 -39.11 -28.34 11.83
C GLU A 33 -38.80 -28.93 13.23
N GLU A 34 -39.66 -29.84 13.62
CA GLU A 34 -39.75 -30.56 14.89
C GLU A 34 -38.53 -31.47 15.12
N VAL A 35 -38.03 -31.49 16.36
CA VAL A 35 -37.01 -32.41 16.86
C VAL A 35 -37.69 -33.67 17.36
N PRO A 36 -37.33 -34.89 16.95
CA PRO A 36 -37.72 -36.10 17.64
C PRO A 36 -36.73 -36.38 18.79
N ASP A 37 -37.33 -36.56 19.93
CA ASP A 37 -36.79 -37.10 21.18
C ASP A 37 -36.51 -38.59 21.01
N GLU A 38 -35.24 -39.02 21.14
CA GLU A 38 -34.87 -40.44 21.19
C GLU A 38 -33.96 -40.72 22.39
N ALA A 39 -34.45 -41.66 23.21
CA ALA A 39 -33.97 -42.07 24.51
C ALA A 39 -32.55 -42.68 24.52
N PRO A 40 -31.87 -42.72 25.68
CA PRO A 40 -30.48 -43.12 25.79
C PRO A 40 -30.32 -44.66 25.82
N ASP A 41 -29.55 -45.18 24.90
CA ASP A 41 -29.04 -46.56 24.93
C ASP A 41 -27.77 -46.62 25.77
N THR A 42 -27.88 -47.28 26.91
CA THR A 42 -26.83 -47.50 27.88
C THR A 42 -25.90 -48.66 27.42
N THR A 43 -24.91 -48.35 26.62
CA THR A 43 -23.87 -49.34 26.33
C THR A 43 -22.69 -49.10 27.26
N GLN A 44 -22.49 -50.02 28.19
CA GLN A 44 -21.28 -50.09 29.05
C GLN A 44 -20.03 -50.31 28.20
N SER A 45 -19.22 -49.24 28.06
CA SER A 45 -17.89 -49.37 27.49
C SER A 45 -16.88 -49.84 28.53
N VAL A 46 -16.29 -50.98 28.25
CA VAL A 46 -15.15 -51.54 28.97
C VAL A 46 -13.98 -50.57 28.81
N GLN A 47 -13.57 -49.92 29.87
CA GLN A 47 -12.38 -49.05 29.90
C GLN A 47 -11.12 -49.92 29.86
N THR A 48 -10.53 -50.05 28.70
CA THR A 48 -9.13 -50.53 28.55
C THR A 48 -8.22 -49.36 28.88
N SER A 49 -7.59 -49.37 30.06
CA SER A 49 -6.58 -48.34 30.43
C SER A 49 -5.35 -48.49 29.53
N VAL A 50 -5.30 -47.65 28.49
CA VAL A 50 -4.10 -47.49 27.68
C VAL A 50 -3.19 -46.50 28.42
N THR A 51 -2.07 -47.01 28.95
CA THR A 51 -1.00 -46.18 29.51
C THR A 51 -0.35 -45.40 28.37
N THR A 52 -0.78 -44.20 28.11
CA THR A 52 -0.15 -43.28 27.19
C THR A 52 1.10 -42.69 27.83
N THR A 53 2.26 -43.07 27.33
CA THR A 53 3.54 -42.39 27.61
C THR A 53 3.41 -40.92 27.17
N PRO A 54 3.75 -39.92 28.03
CA PRO A 54 3.70 -38.53 27.62
C PRO A 54 4.63 -38.31 26.42
N ALA A 55 4.06 -37.93 25.28
CA ALA A 55 4.87 -37.51 24.14
C ALA A 55 5.54 -36.19 24.51
N THR A 56 6.87 -36.12 24.40
CA THR A 56 7.63 -34.90 24.53
C THR A 56 7.08 -33.88 23.49
N PRO A 57 6.65 -32.68 23.89
CA PRO A 57 6.19 -31.69 22.93
C PRO A 57 7.30 -31.40 21.92
N PRO A 58 6.96 -31.22 20.63
CA PRO A 58 7.94 -30.82 19.63
C PRO A 58 8.60 -29.49 20.06
N PRO A 59 9.88 -29.28 19.71
CA PRO A 59 10.56 -28.04 20.02
C PRO A 59 9.78 -26.89 19.36
N THR A 60 9.36 -25.92 20.16
CA THR A 60 8.78 -24.68 19.68
C THR A 60 9.89 -23.90 18.99
N THR A 61 9.92 -23.90 17.67
CA THR A 61 10.80 -23.02 16.90
C THR A 61 10.32 -21.60 17.12
N ILE A 62 11.09 -20.79 17.86
CA ILE A 62 10.86 -19.34 17.95
C ILE A 62 11.17 -18.80 16.55
N PRO A 63 10.25 -18.08 15.87
CA PRO A 63 10.54 -17.46 14.60
C PRO A 63 11.75 -16.53 14.75
N GLU A 64 12.67 -16.59 13.79
CA GLU A 64 13.78 -15.64 13.73
C GLU A 64 13.20 -14.23 13.55
N PRO A 65 13.74 -13.21 14.24
CA PRO A 65 13.27 -11.84 14.04
C PRO A 65 13.41 -11.43 12.57
N LEU A 66 12.36 -10.86 12.00
CA LEU A 66 12.36 -10.30 10.64
C LEU A 66 13.41 -9.20 10.53
N GLY A 67 14.11 -9.13 9.41
CA GLY A 67 15.15 -8.13 9.15
C GLY A 67 14.74 -7.14 8.05
N VAL A 68 15.44 -6.01 7.97
CA VAL A 68 15.21 -4.96 6.95
C VAL A 68 15.19 -5.53 5.51
N ALA A 69 15.95 -6.60 5.26
CA ALA A 69 15.99 -7.27 3.96
C ALA A 69 14.64 -7.91 3.53
N GLU A 70 13.68 -8.03 4.45
CA GLU A 70 12.33 -8.54 4.15
C GLU A 70 11.39 -7.44 3.63
N LEU A 71 11.74 -6.17 3.83
CA LEU A 71 11.02 -5.03 3.30
C LEU A 71 11.44 -4.72 1.86
N ILE A 72 11.15 -5.63 0.94
CA ILE A 72 11.45 -5.43 -0.48
C ILE A 72 10.44 -4.46 -1.08
N LEU A 73 10.95 -3.42 -1.75
CA LEU A 73 10.17 -2.40 -2.46
C LEU A 73 9.69 -2.99 -3.80
N THR A 74 8.37 -3.16 -3.98
CA THR A 74 7.81 -3.79 -5.18
C THR A 74 6.66 -2.98 -5.79
N ALA A 75 6.32 -3.28 -7.03
CA ALA A 75 5.13 -2.76 -7.71
C ALA A 75 3.80 -3.12 -7.00
N GLY A 76 3.81 -4.13 -6.15
CA GLY A 76 2.61 -4.60 -5.42
C GLY A 76 2.54 -4.21 -3.96
N GLY A 77 3.60 -3.62 -3.39
CA GLY A 77 3.67 -3.28 -1.97
C GLY A 77 5.08 -3.26 -1.39
N LEU A 78 5.19 -3.46 -0.08
CA LEU A 78 6.42 -3.44 0.70
C LEU A 78 6.59 -4.75 1.47
N GLY A 79 7.49 -5.62 1.05
CA GLY A 79 7.61 -6.98 1.60
C GLY A 79 6.28 -7.73 1.51
N ASP A 80 5.79 -8.26 2.63
CA ASP A 80 4.50 -8.95 2.71
C ASP A 80 3.29 -8.00 2.78
N ALA A 81 3.51 -6.69 2.94
CA ALA A 81 2.45 -5.68 2.96
C ALA A 81 2.04 -5.28 1.55
N ALA A 82 0.97 -5.87 1.01
CA ALA A 82 0.42 -5.53 -0.29
C ALA A 82 -0.38 -4.22 -0.26
N PHE A 83 -0.37 -3.47 -1.38
CA PHE A 83 -1.30 -2.35 -1.55
C PHE A 83 -2.75 -2.82 -1.42
N GLY A 84 -3.61 -1.98 -0.84
CA GLY A 84 -4.95 -2.37 -0.43
C GLY A 84 -5.01 -3.06 0.95
N GLY A 85 -3.88 -3.33 1.59
CA GLY A 85 -3.79 -3.92 2.93
C GLY A 85 -4.39 -3.02 4.02
N GLU A 86 -4.84 -3.63 5.10
CA GLU A 86 -5.44 -2.94 6.25
C GLU A 86 -4.34 -2.15 7.00
N PRO A 87 -4.56 -0.84 7.33
CA PRO A 87 -3.52 0.04 7.85
C PRO A 87 -2.81 -0.46 9.11
N ASP A 88 -3.54 -0.87 10.14
CA ASP A 88 -2.94 -1.30 11.41
C ASP A 88 -2.14 -2.60 11.25
N THR A 89 -2.56 -3.47 10.34
CA THR A 89 -1.82 -4.70 9.98
C THR A 89 -0.50 -4.35 9.29
N VAL A 90 -0.51 -3.44 8.32
CA VAL A 90 0.70 -2.98 7.61
C VAL A 90 1.65 -2.26 8.57
N ILE A 91 1.14 -1.32 9.38
CA ILE A 91 1.94 -0.59 10.37
C ILE A 91 2.57 -1.55 11.38
N SER A 92 1.81 -2.54 11.87
CA SER A 92 2.32 -3.55 12.80
C SER A 92 3.42 -4.41 12.18
N TYR A 93 3.25 -4.82 10.91
CA TYR A 93 4.24 -5.58 10.16
C TYR A 93 5.55 -4.78 10.01
N VAL A 94 5.49 -3.56 9.50
CA VAL A 94 6.68 -2.71 9.32
C VAL A 94 7.33 -2.38 10.67
N SER A 95 6.52 -2.09 11.71
CA SER A 95 7.02 -1.82 13.05
C SER A 95 7.71 -3.05 13.69
N SER A 96 7.31 -4.26 13.33
CA SER A 96 7.99 -5.48 13.81
C SER A 96 9.42 -5.61 13.30
N ILE A 97 9.74 -4.93 12.19
CA ILE A 97 11.03 -4.94 11.52
C ILE A 97 11.86 -3.70 11.86
N LEU A 98 11.25 -2.52 11.77
CA LEU A 98 11.93 -1.22 11.91
C LEU A 98 11.78 -0.59 13.30
N GLY A 99 10.96 -1.16 14.18
CA GLY A 99 10.59 -0.51 15.45
C GLY A 99 9.42 0.46 15.26
N SER A 100 9.20 1.30 16.31
CA SER A 100 8.10 2.28 16.27
C SER A 100 8.29 3.32 15.18
N PRO A 101 7.20 3.80 14.56
CA PRO A 101 7.28 4.94 13.64
C PRO A 101 7.94 6.16 14.29
N THR A 102 8.65 6.95 13.51
CA THR A 102 9.23 8.24 13.92
C THR A 102 8.19 9.35 13.92
N GLU A 103 7.24 9.27 12.99
CA GLU A 103 6.14 10.23 12.83
C GLU A 103 4.88 9.50 12.38
N ASP A 104 3.72 10.03 12.79
CA ASP A 104 2.41 9.54 12.42
C ASP A 104 1.46 10.73 12.39
N SER A 105 0.89 11.02 11.21
CA SER A 105 0.02 12.18 11.03
C SER A 105 -1.37 12.01 11.66
N ASP A 106 -1.69 10.80 12.14
CA ASP A 106 -3.08 10.40 12.36
C ASP A 106 -3.94 10.55 11.08
N TRP A 107 -5.23 10.21 11.17
CA TRP A 107 -6.15 10.38 10.06
C TRP A 107 -6.53 11.85 9.87
N THR A 108 -6.27 12.38 8.68
CA THR A 108 -6.58 13.76 8.30
C THR A 108 -7.42 13.78 7.02
N THR A 109 -8.05 14.92 6.75
CA THR A 109 -8.70 15.16 5.44
C THR A 109 -7.61 15.56 4.45
N PRO A 110 -7.55 14.96 3.25
CA PRO A 110 -6.59 15.39 2.24
C PRO A 110 -6.81 16.86 1.89
N GLU A 111 -5.71 17.62 1.85
CA GLU A 111 -5.76 18.96 1.31
C GLU A 111 -6.14 18.89 -0.17
N THR A 112 -6.98 19.80 -0.60
CA THR A 112 -7.64 19.81 -1.89
C THR A 112 -6.63 19.62 -3.02
N PHE A 113 -6.88 18.64 -3.90
CA PHE A 113 -6.20 18.32 -5.17
C PHE A 113 -5.01 17.35 -5.14
N LEU A 114 -4.51 16.92 -3.97
CA LEU A 114 -3.34 16.05 -3.94
C LEU A 114 -3.68 14.56 -3.82
N CYS A 115 -4.79 14.23 -3.16
CA CYS A 115 -5.20 12.84 -2.95
C CYS A 115 -6.68 12.64 -3.27
N ALA A 116 -7.00 11.51 -3.90
CA ALA A 116 -8.39 11.04 -3.96
C ALA A 116 -8.85 10.58 -2.57
N GLY A 117 -10.17 10.61 -2.35
CA GLY A 117 -10.78 10.11 -1.11
C GLY A 117 -11.11 11.20 -0.09
N THR A 118 -11.46 10.77 1.10
CA THR A 118 -11.95 11.61 2.19
C THR A 118 -11.02 11.68 3.38
N VAL A 119 -10.15 10.68 3.55
CA VAL A 119 -9.18 10.61 4.64
C VAL A 119 -7.85 10.06 4.14
N ILE A 120 -6.77 10.60 4.73
CA ILE A 120 -5.39 10.13 4.54
C ILE A 120 -4.69 10.01 5.88
N ARG A 121 -3.65 9.18 5.94
CA ARG A 121 -2.71 9.06 7.04
C ARG A 121 -1.34 8.76 6.49
N GLU A 122 -0.33 9.48 6.94
CA GLU A 122 1.07 9.23 6.63
C GLU A 122 1.78 8.72 7.87
N VAL A 123 2.54 7.64 7.72
CA VAL A 123 3.31 7.05 8.81
C VAL A 123 4.75 6.85 8.35
N ASN A 124 5.70 7.43 9.10
CA ASN A 124 7.09 7.52 8.73
C ASN A 124 8.01 6.71 9.66
N TRP A 125 8.98 6.02 9.06
CA TRP A 125 10.15 5.45 9.71
C TRP A 125 11.39 6.11 9.09
N GLY A 126 11.74 7.32 9.58
CA GLY A 126 12.81 8.12 8.99
C GLY A 126 12.57 8.43 7.53
N VAL A 127 13.38 7.87 6.62
CA VAL A 127 13.29 8.09 5.15
C VAL A 127 12.30 7.17 4.44
N LEU A 128 11.65 6.27 5.15
CA LEU A 128 10.54 5.46 4.62
C LEU A 128 9.21 6.08 5.07
N SER A 129 8.37 6.44 4.12
CA SER A 129 7.00 6.92 4.35
C SER A 129 6.00 5.93 3.76
N LEU A 130 4.94 5.62 4.51
CA LEU A 130 3.79 4.86 4.04
C LEU A 130 2.55 5.76 4.05
N MET A 131 1.83 5.76 2.93
CA MET A 131 0.59 6.51 2.78
C MET A 131 -0.62 5.57 2.83
N PHE A 132 -1.60 5.93 3.62
CA PHE A 132 -2.89 5.25 3.75
C PHE A 132 -4.01 6.21 3.40
N GLY A 133 -5.08 5.70 2.82
CA GLY A 133 -6.28 6.48 2.49
C GLY A 133 -7.44 5.58 2.13
N ASP A 134 -8.58 6.17 1.82
CA ASP A 134 -9.82 5.42 1.55
C ASP A 134 -10.16 5.31 0.05
N GLU A 135 -9.32 5.89 -0.83
CA GLU A 135 -9.51 5.84 -2.29
C GLU A 135 -8.17 5.72 -3.02
N SER A 136 -7.96 4.63 -3.76
CA SER A 136 -6.82 4.40 -4.62
C SER A 136 -7.16 3.42 -5.73
N SER A 137 -6.23 3.17 -6.66
CA SER A 137 -6.40 2.13 -7.67
C SER A 137 -6.36 0.71 -7.10
N SER A 138 -5.90 0.50 -5.87
CA SER A 138 -5.87 -0.81 -5.21
C SER A 138 -7.14 -1.13 -4.43
N ALA A 139 -7.83 -0.12 -3.91
CA ALA A 139 -9.09 -0.28 -3.16
C ALA A 139 -9.84 1.05 -3.06
N SER A 140 -11.15 1.00 -2.75
CA SER A 140 -11.99 2.17 -2.51
C SER A 140 -12.97 1.95 -1.37
N GLY A 141 -13.43 3.07 -0.77
CA GLY A 141 -14.49 3.07 0.26
C GLY A 141 -14.08 2.54 1.62
N ARG A 142 -12.81 2.28 1.86
CA ARG A 142 -12.25 1.89 3.16
C ARG A 142 -10.78 2.29 3.28
N PRO A 143 -10.30 2.63 4.49
CA PRO A 143 -8.87 2.87 4.70
C PRO A 143 -8.01 1.67 4.31
N HIS A 144 -6.91 1.93 3.59
CA HIS A 144 -5.99 0.90 3.12
C HIS A 144 -4.61 1.49 2.80
N PHE A 145 -3.60 0.62 2.67
CA PHE A 145 -2.26 0.98 2.23
C PHE A 145 -2.26 1.34 0.74
N MET A 146 -1.85 2.57 0.42
CA MET A 146 -1.90 3.13 -0.94
C MET A 146 -0.57 3.15 -1.64
N SER A 147 0.47 3.62 -0.94
CA SER A 147 1.80 3.83 -1.53
C SER A 147 2.88 3.86 -0.47
N TYR A 148 4.11 3.67 -0.92
CA TYR A 148 5.32 3.95 -0.14
C TYR A 148 6.21 4.95 -0.87
N THR A 149 6.99 5.70 -0.07
CA THR A 149 8.10 6.53 -0.52
C THR A 149 9.33 6.16 0.28
N TYR A 150 10.45 5.87 -0.39
CA TYR A 150 11.72 5.59 0.24
C TYR A 150 12.78 6.56 -0.26
N GLY A 151 13.40 7.31 0.65
CA GLY A 151 14.42 8.29 0.31
C GLY A 151 13.87 9.71 0.25
N LEU A 152 13.42 10.31 1.36
CA LEU A 152 13.01 11.72 1.37
C LEU A 152 14.25 12.61 1.10
N ILE A 153 14.10 13.57 0.18
CA ILE A 153 15.21 14.36 -0.39
C ILE A 153 16.04 15.09 0.68
N ASP A 154 15.40 15.60 1.71
CA ASP A 154 16.03 16.35 2.81
C ASP A 154 16.55 15.45 3.96
N ARG A 155 16.33 14.13 3.88
CA ARG A 155 16.71 13.14 4.88
C ARG A 155 17.59 12.01 4.33
N LEU A 156 18.27 12.25 3.22
CA LEU A 156 19.19 11.27 2.64
C LEU A 156 20.28 10.87 3.64
N GLY A 157 20.43 9.57 3.85
CA GLY A 157 21.39 9.01 4.79
C GLY A 157 20.83 8.68 6.16
N ASP A 158 19.58 9.06 6.46
CA ASP A 158 18.88 8.64 7.68
C ASP A 158 18.40 7.18 7.58
N GLU A 159 18.05 6.59 8.73
CA GLU A 159 17.48 5.24 8.79
C GLU A 159 15.99 5.25 8.31
N PRO A 160 15.45 4.12 7.80
CA PRO A 160 16.15 2.86 7.59
C PRO A 160 17.01 2.86 6.32
N GLN A 161 18.19 2.27 6.41
CA GLN A 161 19.05 2.05 5.26
C GLN A 161 18.92 0.60 4.78
N GLY A 162 19.22 0.40 3.49
CA GLY A 162 19.35 -0.94 2.91
C GLY A 162 18.03 -1.56 2.42
N LEU A 163 16.92 -0.80 2.36
CA LEU A 163 15.77 -1.24 1.59
C LEU A 163 16.15 -1.28 0.11
N VAL A 164 15.72 -2.35 -0.55
CA VAL A 164 16.02 -2.58 -1.96
C VAL A 164 14.74 -2.97 -2.71
N THR A 165 14.73 -2.70 -4.00
CA THR A 165 13.70 -3.25 -4.88
C THR A 165 13.97 -4.73 -5.19
N SER A 166 13.02 -5.40 -5.84
CA SER A 166 13.22 -6.78 -6.35
C SER A 166 14.43 -6.91 -7.25
N GLU A 167 14.82 -5.85 -7.96
CA GLU A 167 16.01 -5.78 -8.82
C GLU A 167 17.29 -5.45 -8.03
N GLY A 168 17.17 -5.24 -6.71
CA GLY A 168 18.29 -4.88 -5.84
C GLY A 168 18.72 -3.42 -5.95
N LEU A 169 17.83 -2.53 -6.40
CA LEU A 169 18.07 -1.09 -6.45
C LEU A 169 17.74 -0.45 -5.10
N THR A 170 18.51 0.57 -4.75
CA THR A 170 18.28 1.39 -3.56
C THR A 170 18.61 2.86 -3.85
N ILE A 171 18.24 3.75 -2.94
CA ILE A 171 18.67 5.16 -3.01
C ILE A 171 20.21 5.26 -3.07
N SER A 172 20.72 6.29 -3.69
CA SER A 172 22.15 6.51 -3.98
C SER A 172 22.77 5.53 -5.00
N ASN A 173 22.01 4.58 -5.58
CA ASN A 173 22.50 3.87 -6.75
C ASN A 173 22.61 4.82 -7.93
N THR A 174 23.63 4.62 -8.77
CA THR A 174 23.81 5.43 -9.99
C THR A 174 22.77 5.07 -11.05
N VAL A 175 22.51 6.02 -11.96
CA VAL A 175 21.66 5.79 -13.15
C VAL A 175 22.21 4.64 -14.00
N ALA A 176 23.52 4.52 -14.16
CA ALA A 176 24.14 3.36 -14.81
C ALA A 176 23.76 2.04 -14.13
N THR A 177 23.72 2.00 -12.78
CA THR A 177 23.29 0.81 -12.02
C THR A 177 21.80 0.54 -12.21
N LEU A 178 20.95 1.56 -12.19
CA LEU A 178 19.53 1.48 -12.44
C LEU A 178 19.26 0.85 -13.82
N LEU A 179 19.86 1.38 -14.87
CA LEU A 179 19.68 0.87 -16.25
C LEU A 179 20.25 -0.55 -16.46
N ALA A 180 21.29 -0.91 -15.70
CA ALA A 180 21.85 -2.26 -15.78
C ALA A 180 21.00 -3.33 -15.07
N ARG A 181 20.16 -2.96 -14.10
CA ARG A 181 19.39 -3.88 -13.27
C ARG A 181 17.91 -3.92 -13.59
N ALA A 182 17.35 -2.79 -14.03
CA ALA A 182 15.95 -2.66 -14.38
C ALA A 182 15.81 -2.15 -15.83
N ASP A 183 14.77 -2.60 -16.53
CA ASP A 183 14.37 -2.03 -17.83
C ASP A 183 13.67 -0.68 -17.60
N ALA A 184 14.42 0.24 -17.01
CA ALA A 184 13.91 1.54 -16.60
C ALA A 184 13.88 2.50 -17.79
N GLN A 185 12.83 3.33 -17.82
CA GLN A 185 12.75 4.49 -18.70
C GLN A 185 13.05 5.73 -17.87
N LEU A 186 13.86 6.63 -18.44
CA LEU A 186 14.22 7.90 -17.83
C LEU A 186 13.39 9.02 -18.43
N ASP A 187 13.06 9.99 -17.59
CA ASP A 187 12.49 11.28 -17.97
C ASP A 187 13.44 12.38 -17.48
N GLU A 188 13.83 13.30 -18.36
CA GLU A 188 14.77 14.37 -18.03
C GLU A 188 14.17 15.45 -17.13
N GLY A 189 12.83 15.40 -16.96
CA GLY A 189 12.11 16.45 -16.25
C GLY A 189 12.05 17.76 -17.04
N ASP A 190 11.72 18.85 -16.37
CA ASP A 190 11.63 20.18 -16.97
C ASP A 190 12.06 21.23 -15.95
N GLU A 191 13.25 21.83 -16.15
CA GLU A 191 13.78 22.87 -15.26
C GLU A 191 12.91 24.15 -15.23
N GLU A 192 12.22 24.48 -16.33
CA GLU A 192 11.36 25.68 -16.38
C GLU A 192 10.08 25.49 -15.55
N LEU A 193 9.63 24.24 -15.40
CA LEU A 193 8.46 23.87 -14.62
C LEU A 193 8.79 23.30 -13.23
N ASP A 194 10.07 23.28 -12.85
CA ASP A 194 10.57 22.70 -11.60
C ASP A 194 10.19 21.20 -11.44
N ILE A 195 10.17 20.48 -12.58
CA ILE A 195 9.91 19.03 -12.63
C ILE A 195 11.26 18.31 -12.60
N PRO A 196 11.57 17.54 -11.53
CA PRO A 196 12.84 16.85 -11.42
C PRO A 196 12.94 15.68 -12.40
N PRO A 197 14.17 15.29 -12.79
CA PRO A 197 14.42 14.05 -13.52
C PRO A 197 13.89 12.84 -12.76
N SER A 198 13.33 11.88 -13.50
CA SER A 198 12.67 10.73 -12.92
C SER A 198 12.92 9.44 -13.70
N PHE A 199 12.54 8.30 -13.12
CA PHE A 199 12.54 7.01 -13.77
C PHE A 199 11.27 6.23 -13.45
N PHE A 200 10.96 5.23 -14.29
CA PHE A 200 9.92 4.25 -14.01
C PHE A 200 10.25 2.90 -14.67
N TYR A 201 9.91 1.82 -14.00
CA TYR A 201 9.98 0.44 -14.51
C TYR A 201 8.93 -0.42 -13.83
N ASP A 202 8.76 -1.67 -14.31
CA ASP A 202 7.78 -2.62 -13.78
C ASP A 202 6.35 -2.01 -13.73
N ARG A 203 5.53 -2.31 -14.73
CA ARG A 203 4.26 -1.59 -14.96
C ARG A 203 3.04 -2.30 -14.44
N GLU A 204 3.21 -3.48 -13.80
CA GLU A 204 2.07 -4.25 -13.30
C GLU A 204 2.25 -4.63 -11.82
N PRO A 205 1.24 -4.35 -10.98
CA PRO A 205 0.02 -3.58 -11.22
C PRO A 205 0.26 -2.07 -11.28
N PHE A 206 1.36 -1.55 -10.72
CA PHE A 206 1.79 -0.16 -10.73
C PHE A 206 3.27 -0.06 -11.07
N PRO A 207 3.72 1.01 -11.73
CA PRO A 207 5.14 1.20 -11.91
C PRO A 207 5.83 1.44 -10.57
N VAL A 208 7.05 0.95 -10.43
CA VAL A 208 8.02 1.49 -9.48
C VAL A 208 8.63 2.72 -10.14
N THR A 209 8.54 3.84 -9.47
CA THR A 209 9.03 5.13 -9.98
C THR A 209 10.02 5.73 -9.00
N GLY A 210 10.70 6.81 -9.39
CA GLY A 210 11.55 7.54 -8.48
C GLY A 210 12.13 8.79 -9.09
N LEU A 211 12.79 9.57 -8.24
CA LEU A 211 13.45 10.82 -8.61
C LEU A 211 14.96 10.62 -8.70
N LEU A 212 15.59 11.39 -9.57
CA LEU A 212 17.01 11.34 -9.87
C LEU A 212 17.65 12.72 -9.65
N THR A 213 18.96 12.75 -9.46
CA THR A 213 19.74 14.01 -9.53
C THR A 213 19.92 14.50 -10.96
N GLY A 214 19.78 13.64 -11.94
CA GLY A 214 19.90 13.87 -13.37
C GLY A 214 19.79 12.55 -14.12
N THR A 215 20.01 12.54 -15.43
CA THR A 215 19.88 11.35 -16.30
C THR A 215 21.21 10.80 -16.81
N SER A 216 22.35 11.38 -16.41
CA SER A 216 23.68 10.88 -16.74
C SER A 216 24.02 9.63 -15.93
N ASP A 217 24.94 8.80 -16.43
CA ASP A 217 25.35 7.53 -15.80
C ASP A 217 25.78 7.67 -14.33
N GLU A 218 26.35 8.82 -13.96
CA GLU A 218 26.91 9.14 -12.63
C GLU A 218 25.85 9.74 -11.67
N ASP A 219 24.72 10.20 -12.22
CA ASP A 219 23.60 10.70 -11.42
C ASP A 219 23.01 9.58 -10.56
N VAL A 220 22.32 9.96 -9.49
CA VAL A 220 21.89 8.98 -8.48
C VAL A 220 20.39 9.00 -8.25
N VAL A 221 19.88 7.85 -7.82
CA VAL A 221 18.51 7.69 -7.32
C VAL A 221 18.38 8.39 -5.98
N LEU A 222 17.47 9.35 -5.89
CA LEU A 222 17.13 10.10 -4.68
C LEU A 222 15.98 9.46 -3.92
N VAL A 223 14.94 9.05 -4.65
CA VAL A 223 13.67 8.56 -4.09
C VAL A 223 13.19 7.39 -4.92
N ILE A 224 12.64 6.38 -4.26
CA ILE A 224 11.92 5.25 -4.86
C ILE A 224 10.47 5.28 -4.35
N LEU A 225 9.52 5.16 -5.25
CA LEU A 225 8.10 5.27 -5.01
C LEU A 225 7.38 4.04 -5.57
N GLY A 226 6.34 3.58 -4.88
CA GLY A 226 5.47 2.52 -5.39
C GLY A 226 4.02 2.74 -4.96
N GLY A 227 3.11 2.20 -5.76
CA GLY A 227 1.67 2.31 -5.53
C GLY A 227 1.05 3.56 -6.16
N SER A 228 -0.21 3.80 -5.83
CA SER A 228 -0.92 5.02 -6.25
C SER A 228 -0.81 6.07 -5.17
N GLY A 229 0.22 6.89 -5.26
CA GLY A 229 0.42 8.02 -4.35
C GLY A 229 -0.50 9.18 -4.63
N CYS A 230 -0.52 10.09 -3.65
CA CYS A 230 -1.09 11.42 -3.80
C CYS A 230 -0.01 12.28 -4.45
N PHE A 231 -0.02 12.36 -5.74
CA PHE A 231 0.92 13.21 -6.48
C PHE A 231 0.14 14.40 -7.05
N GLY A 232 0.53 15.57 -6.59
CA GLY A 232 0.10 16.83 -7.15
C GLY A 232 1.00 17.27 -8.28
#